data_225ecc9311081555fa92274a6b00d5e7
#
_entry.id   225ecc9311081555fa92274a6b00d5e7
#
_cell.length_a   1.000
_cell.length_b   1.000
_cell.length_c   1.000
_cell.angle_alpha   90.00
_cell.angle_beta   90.00
_cell.angle_gamma   90.00
#
_symmetry.space_group_name_H-M   'P 1'
#
loop_
_entity.id
_entity.type
_entity.pdbx_description
1 polymer ?
#
loop_
_entity_poly.entity_id
_entity_poly.type
_entity_poly.pdbx_seq_one_letter_code
_entity_poly.pdbx_strand_id
1 'polypeptide(L)'
;MKNVIGIRREDLSKKGEQRVPITPNFVTEIVAKGHTVLVQPAMHPKTHDLKRAFRDAQFTQAGAHVQENINEAKLIVGLKEIALESIFPDKAYCCFSHTHKGQKKNREMLQAFYNQRATLIDYELVTDEKGQRTVTA
;
A
#
# COMPACT_ATOMS: atom_id res chain seq x y z
N MET A 1 -7.00 20.69 0.62
CA MET A 1 -6.83 19.99 -0.67
C MET A 1 -7.29 18.56 -0.51
N LYS A 2 -8.12 18.06 -1.41
CA LYS A 2 -8.62 16.68 -1.39
C LYS A 2 -7.62 15.78 -2.12
N ASN A 3 -7.13 14.73 -1.45
CA ASN A 3 -6.26 13.72 -2.03
C ASN A 3 -6.97 12.37 -2.09
N VAL A 4 -6.55 11.53 -3.01
CA VAL A 4 -7.00 10.13 -3.11
C VAL A 4 -5.84 9.22 -2.74
N ILE A 5 -6.04 8.40 -1.72
CA ILE A 5 -5.07 7.44 -1.19
C ILE A 5 -5.57 6.04 -1.49
N GLY A 6 -4.73 5.18 -2.03
CA GLY A 6 -5.04 3.78 -2.30
C GLY A 6 -4.36 2.85 -1.30
N ILE A 7 -5.12 1.96 -0.69
CA ILE A 7 -4.58 0.84 0.09
C ILE A 7 -4.64 -0.38 -0.82
N ARG A 8 -3.48 -0.82 -1.29
CA ARG A 8 -3.41 -2.00 -2.16
C ARG A 8 -3.54 -3.30 -1.36
N ARG A 9 -4.08 -4.30 -1.99
CA ARG A 9 -4.02 -5.68 -1.50
C ARG A 9 -2.58 -6.20 -1.58
N GLU A 10 -2.15 -6.93 -0.56
CA GLU A 10 -0.91 -7.69 -0.63
C GLU A 10 -1.06 -8.87 -1.60
N ASP A 11 0.06 -9.37 -2.11
CA ASP A 11 0.08 -10.50 -3.03
C ASP A 11 -0.58 -11.73 -2.38
N LEU A 12 -1.61 -12.26 -3.04
CA LEU A 12 -2.38 -13.41 -2.55
C LEU A 12 -1.57 -14.71 -2.48
N SER A 13 -0.45 -14.78 -3.19
CA SER A 13 0.47 -15.92 -3.13
C SER A 13 1.34 -15.92 -1.87
N LYS A 14 1.51 -14.79 -1.21
CA LYS A 14 2.29 -14.66 0.03
C LYS A 14 1.47 -15.19 1.20
N LYS A 15 1.70 -16.44 1.56
CA LYS A 15 1.05 -17.07 2.71
C LYS A 15 1.40 -16.32 4.01
N GLY A 16 0.39 -16.07 4.84
CA GLY A 16 0.55 -15.50 6.18
C GLY A 16 0.63 -13.98 6.26
N GLU A 17 0.73 -13.23 5.16
CA GLU A 17 0.66 -11.77 5.22
C GLU A 17 -0.81 -11.34 5.28
N GLN A 18 -1.21 -10.82 6.45
CA GLN A 18 -2.57 -10.36 6.72
C GLN A 18 -2.61 -8.90 7.19
N ARG A 19 -1.46 -8.31 7.44
CA ARG A 19 -1.36 -6.94 7.94
C ARG A 19 -1.78 -5.93 6.87
N VAL A 20 -2.15 -4.75 7.33
CA VAL A 20 -2.44 -3.59 6.47
C VAL A 20 -1.60 -2.40 6.93
N PRO A 21 -1.19 -1.53 6.00
CA PRO A 21 -0.41 -0.35 6.38
C PRO A 21 -1.25 0.71 7.10
N ILE A 22 -2.55 0.76 6.84
CA ILE A 22 -3.49 1.71 7.45
C ILE A 22 -4.72 0.92 7.91
N THR A 23 -5.01 0.96 9.21
CA THR A 23 -6.17 0.30 9.81
C THR A 23 -7.47 1.08 9.56
N PRO A 24 -8.67 0.44 9.68
CA PRO A 24 -9.94 1.15 9.52
C PRO A 24 -10.08 2.39 10.42
N ASN A 25 -9.57 2.35 11.65
CA ASN A 25 -9.62 3.52 12.55
C ASN A 25 -8.89 4.73 11.96
N PHE A 26 -7.68 4.53 11.42
CA PHE A 26 -6.93 5.61 10.76
C PHE A 26 -7.59 6.04 9.44
N VAL A 27 -8.25 5.12 8.73
CA VAL A 27 -9.05 5.49 7.55
C VAL A 27 -10.15 6.48 7.93
N THR A 28 -10.84 6.26 9.06
CA THR A 28 -11.86 7.20 9.57
C THR A 28 -11.28 8.61 9.77
N GLU A 29 -10.08 8.71 10.34
CA GLU A 29 -9.41 9.99 10.54
C GLU A 29 -9.03 10.68 9.22
N ILE A 30 -8.52 9.92 8.25
CA ILE A 30 -8.14 10.42 6.92
C ILE A 30 -9.38 10.95 6.18
N VAL A 31 -10.48 10.20 6.22
CA VAL A 31 -11.75 10.59 5.60
C VAL A 31 -12.34 11.83 6.27
N ALA A 32 -12.27 11.91 7.61
CA ALA A 32 -12.72 13.09 8.37
C ALA A 32 -11.96 14.37 8.01
N LYS A 33 -10.70 14.24 7.54
CA LYS A 33 -9.90 15.36 7.02
C LYS A 33 -10.23 15.74 5.56
N GLY A 34 -11.24 15.10 4.96
CA GLY A 34 -11.72 15.39 3.62
C GLY A 34 -11.02 14.64 2.48
N HIS A 35 -10.17 13.66 2.79
CA HIS A 35 -9.51 12.82 1.79
C HIS A 35 -10.37 11.62 1.39
N THR A 36 -10.14 11.09 0.19
CA THR A 36 -10.77 9.85 -0.28
C THR A 36 -9.80 8.69 -0.09
N VAL A 37 -10.29 7.58 0.45
CA VAL A 37 -9.52 6.35 0.60
C VAL A 37 -10.16 5.25 -0.25
N LEU A 38 -9.37 4.68 -1.15
CA LEU A 38 -9.73 3.51 -1.97
C LEU A 38 -9.01 2.29 -1.39
N VAL A 39 -9.70 1.19 -1.24
CA VAL A 39 -9.13 -0.05 -0.68
C VAL A 39 -9.40 -1.20 -1.62
N GLN A 40 -8.36 -1.92 -2.04
CA GLN A 40 -8.56 -3.14 -2.80
C GLN A 40 -9.18 -4.23 -1.92
N PRO A 41 -10.17 -4.99 -2.41
CA PRO A 41 -10.80 -6.05 -1.64
C PRO A 41 -9.80 -7.13 -1.22
N ALA A 42 -9.93 -7.61 0.01
CA ALA A 42 -9.07 -8.66 0.54
C ALA A 42 -9.61 -10.07 0.25
N MET A 43 -10.92 -10.19 0.07
CA MET A 43 -11.58 -11.46 -0.20
C MET A 43 -11.20 -11.98 -1.59
N HIS A 44 -10.70 -13.20 -1.66
CA HIS A 44 -10.45 -13.84 -2.95
C HIS A 44 -11.78 -14.17 -3.65
N PRO A 45 -11.99 -13.74 -4.91
CA PRO A 45 -13.30 -13.83 -5.56
C PRO A 45 -13.84 -15.26 -5.75
N LYS A 46 -12.95 -16.27 -5.85
CA LYS A 46 -13.35 -17.67 -6.06
C LYS A 46 -13.41 -18.50 -4.78
N THR A 47 -12.45 -18.29 -3.86
CA THR A 47 -12.33 -19.12 -2.65
C THR A 47 -12.93 -18.46 -1.42
N HIS A 48 -13.25 -17.17 -1.49
CA HIS A 48 -13.76 -16.36 -0.38
C HIS A 48 -12.83 -16.32 0.85
N ASP A 49 -11.55 -16.68 0.67
CA ASP A 49 -10.56 -16.62 1.74
C ASP A 49 -10.24 -15.18 2.13
N LEU A 50 -10.27 -14.90 3.40
CA LEU A 50 -9.84 -13.62 3.93
C LEU A 50 -8.31 -13.54 3.91
N LYS A 51 -7.77 -12.58 3.17
CA LYS A 51 -6.33 -12.35 3.02
C LYS A 51 -5.83 -11.13 3.82
N ARG A 52 -6.64 -10.63 4.74
CA ARG A 52 -6.33 -9.45 5.54
C ARG A 52 -6.97 -9.57 6.93
N ALA A 53 -6.30 -9.06 7.97
CA ALA A 53 -6.80 -9.10 9.34
C ALA A 53 -8.12 -8.31 9.53
N PHE A 54 -8.31 -7.26 8.73
CA PHE A 54 -9.53 -6.46 8.72
C PHE A 54 -10.39 -6.78 7.49
N ARG A 55 -11.68 -6.99 7.71
CA ARG A 55 -12.65 -7.28 6.64
C ARG A 55 -12.93 -6.04 5.78
N ASP A 56 -13.32 -6.26 4.54
CA ASP A 56 -13.71 -5.20 3.62
C ASP A 56 -14.81 -4.29 4.20
N ALA A 57 -15.81 -4.89 4.88
CA ALA A 57 -16.89 -4.15 5.54
C ALA A 57 -16.39 -3.15 6.59
N GLN A 58 -15.30 -3.44 7.31
CA GLN A 58 -14.75 -2.52 8.30
C GLN A 58 -14.14 -1.26 7.63
N PHE A 59 -13.55 -1.41 6.45
CA PHE A 59 -13.07 -0.28 5.67
C PHE A 59 -14.22 0.54 5.09
N THR A 60 -15.28 -0.10 4.62
CA THR A 60 -16.49 0.59 4.15
C THR A 60 -17.13 1.39 5.29
N GLN A 61 -17.27 0.80 6.48
CA GLN A 61 -17.78 1.49 7.67
C GLN A 61 -16.90 2.68 8.10
N ALA A 62 -15.60 2.59 7.87
CA ALA A 62 -14.66 3.68 8.11
C ALA A 62 -14.74 4.81 7.08
N GLY A 63 -15.55 4.67 6.03
CA GLY A 63 -15.75 5.66 4.98
C GLY A 63 -14.87 5.47 3.74
N ALA A 64 -14.15 4.36 3.62
CA ALA A 64 -13.41 4.02 2.41
C ALA A 64 -14.32 3.43 1.33
N HIS A 65 -13.87 3.54 0.08
CA HIS A 65 -14.46 2.84 -1.05
C HIS A 65 -13.67 1.56 -1.33
N VAL A 66 -14.32 0.42 -1.12
CA VAL A 66 -13.71 -0.89 -1.42
C VAL A 66 -13.96 -1.22 -2.90
N GLN A 67 -12.90 -1.25 -3.69
CA GLN A 67 -12.95 -1.48 -5.13
C GLN A 67 -11.63 -2.03 -5.67
N GLU A 68 -11.68 -2.82 -6.74
CA GLU A 68 -10.48 -3.42 -7.34
C GLU A 68 -9.58 -2.36 -7.99
N ASN A 69 -10.17 -1.42 -8.71
CA ASN A 69 -9.43 -0.36 -9.39
C ASN A 69 -9.18 0.82 -8.43
N ILE A 70 -7.90 1.03 -8.09
CA ILE A 70 -7.44 2.15 -7.26
C ILE A 70 -6.57 3.15 -8.05
N ASN A 71 -6.68 3.16 -9.37
CA ASN A 71 -5.82 3.98 -10.25
C ASN A 71 -6.01 5.50 -10.08
N GLU A 72 -7.11 5.95 -9.49
CA GLU A 72 -7.28 7.36 -9.13
C GLU A 72 -6.33 7.81 -8.01
N ALA A 73 -5.85 6.88 -7.19
CA ALA A 73 -4.96 7.21 -6.09
C ALA A 73 -3.62 7.74 -6.60
N LYS A 74 -3.20 8.87 -6.05
CA LYS A 74 -1.87 9.46 -6.27
C LYS A 74 -0.81 8.81 -5.38
N LEU A 75 -1.20 8.41 -4.17
CA LEU A 75 -0.40 7.70 -3.20
C LEU A 75 -1.00 6.31 -3.00
N ILE A 76 -0.21 5.28 -3.23
CA ILE A 76 -0.59 3.88 -3.02
C ILE A 76 0.27 3.31 -1.89
N VAL A 77 -0.39 2.80 -0.86
CA VAL A 77 0.28 2.23 0.31
C VAL A 77 0.08 0.71 0.39
N GLY A 78 1.13 0.01 0.72
CA GLY A 78 1.18 -1.43 0.95
C GLY A 78 2.25 -1.76 1.97
N LEU A 79 2.49 -3.03 2.24
CA LEU A 79 3.55 -3.48 3.17
C LEU A 79 4.73 -4.07 2.42
N LYS A 80 4.49 -5.05 1.57
CA LYS A 80 5.53 -5.81 0.88
C LYS A 80 5.87 -5.19 -0.47
N GLU A 81 6.87 -5.77 -1.12
CA GLU A 81 7.31 -5.40 -2.46
C GLU A 81 6.13 -5.42 -3.45
N ILE A 82 6.21 -4.58 -4.44
CA ILE A 82 5.15 -4.37 -5.43
C ILE A 82 5.49 -5.14 -6.70
N ALA A 83 4.52 -5.87 -7.26
CA ALA A 83 4.66 -6.52 -8.54
C ALA A 83 4.91 -5.47 -9.65
N LEU A 84 5.78 -5.79 -10.61
CA LEU A 84 6.23 -4.85 -11.65
C LEU A 84 5.06 -4.27 -12.44
N GLU A 85 4.08 -5.10 -12.78
CA GLU A 85 2.86 -4.73 -13.50
C GLU A 85 1.90 -3.82 -12.72
N SER A 86 2.14 -3.67 -11.41
CA SER A 86 1.35 -2.79 -10.52
C SER A 86 1.99 -1.42 -10.28
N ILE A 87 3.13 -1.14 -10.92
CA ILE A 87 3.81 0.14 -10.84
C ILE A 87 3.38 1.01 -12.02
N PHE A 88 2.49 1.97 -11.75
CA PHE A 88 1.95 2.89 -12.76
C PHE A 88 2.71 4.22 -12.79
N PRO A 89 2.68 4.93 -13.94
CA PRO A 89 3.37 6.20 -14.10
C PRO A 89 2.91 7.28 -13.12
N ASP A 90 3.86 8.13 -12.72
CA ASP A 90 3.62 9.38 -12.00
C ASP A 90 2.85 9.22 -10.67
N LYS A 91 3.00 8.06 -10.00
CA LYS A 91 2.41 7.78 -8.69
C LYS A 91 3.49 7.64 -7.61
N ALA A 92 3.08 7.84 -6.35
CA ALA A 92 3.89 7.54 -5.18
C ALA A 92 3.43 6.22 -4.54
N TYR A 93 4.40 5.42 -4.11
CA TYR A 93 4.17 4.13 -3.46
C TYR A 93 4.93 4.06 -2.14
N CYS A 94 4.27 3.59 -1.07
CA CYS A 94 4.89 3.29 0.21
C CYS A 94 4.91 1.78 0.44
N CYS A 95 6.08 1.21 0.70
CA CYS A 95 6.23 -0.21 1.05
C CYS A 95 7.61 -0.48 1.69
N PHE A 96 7.81 -1.66 2.25
CA PHE A 96 9.12 -2.22 2.55
C PHE A 96 9.72 -2.79 1.26
N SER A 97 10.52 -2.00 0.57
CA SER A 97 10.98 -2.34 -0.78
C SER A 97 12.16 -3.30 -0.80
N HIS A 98 12.97 -3.31 0.28
CA HIS A 98 14.23 -4.06 0.37
C HIS A 98 15.21 -3.74 -0.78
N THR A 99 15.15 -2.53 -1.34
CA THR A 99 15.99 -2.12 -2.47
C THR A 99 17.27 -1.42 -2.03
N HIS A 100 17.26 -0.74 -0.87
CA HIS A 100 18.40 0.06 -0.39
C HIS A 100 19.67 -0.77 -0.07
N LYS A 101 19.51 -2.08 0.18
CA LYS A 101 20.63 -3.01 0.41
C LYS A 101 21.23 -3.60 -0.87
N GLY A 102 20.79 -3.15 -2.04
CA GLY A 102 21.30 -3.61 -3.33
C GLY A 102 21.01 -5.08 -3.65
N GLN A 103 20.01 -5.66 -3.04
CA GLN A 103 19.63 -7.06 -3.30
C GLN A 103 19.18 -7.24 -4.75
N LYS A 104 19.76 -8.25 -5.42
CA LYS A 104 19.43 -8.57 -6.83
C LYS A 104 17.93 -8.76 -7.05
N LYS A 105 17.25 -9.40 -6.10
CA LYS A 105 15.82 -9.74 -6.17
C LYS A 105 14.91 -8.54 -6.47
N ASN A 106 15.25 -7.37 -5.95
CA ASN A 106 14.38 -6.19 -6.03
C ASN A 106 14.93 -5.11 -6.97
N ARG A 107 16.02 -5.41 -7.71
CA ARG A 107 16.61 -4.49 -8.67
C ARG A 107 15.66 -4.18 -9.83
N GLU A 108 14.94 -5.19 -10.32
CA GLU A 108 13.95 -5.02 -11.41
C GLU A 108 12.79 -4.12 -10.96
N MET A 109 12.34 -4.25 -9.71
CA MET A 109 11.32 -3.37 -9.16
C MET A 109 11.82 -1.92 -9.10
N LEU A 110 13.04 -1.68 -8.64
CA LEU A 110 13.63 -0.34 -8.62
C LEU A 110 13.76 0.24 -10.03
N GLN A 111 14.15 -0.59 -11.01
CA GLN A 111 14.22 -0.18 -12.42
C GLN A 111 12.83 0.16 -12.97
N ALA A 112 11.80 -0.58 -12.59
CA ALA A 112 10.42 -0.30 -12.98
C ALA A 112 9.94 1.06 -12.42
N PHE A 113 10.27 1.37 -11.17
CA PHE A 113 9.99 2.70 -10.59
C PHE A 113 10.66 3.82 -11.40
N TYR A 114 11.92 3.64 -11.74
CA TYR A 114 12.65 4.60 -12.56
C TYR A 114 12.01 4.80 -13.94
N ASN A 115 11.72 3.69 -14.65
CA ASN A 115 11.12 3.72 -15.99
C ASN A 115 9.73 4.38 -16.00
N GLN A 116 8.94 4.16 -14.96
CA GLN A 116 7.60 4.72 -14.79
C GLN A 116 7.60 6.15 -14.20
N ARG A 117 8.77 6.71 -13.86
CA ARG A 117 8.86 7.98 -13.13
C ARG A 117 8.02 8.00 -11.86
N ALA A 118 7.85 6.83 -11.25
CA ALA A 118 7.12 6.66 -10.02
C ALA A 118 8.01 6.97 -8.80
N THR A 119 7.41 7.43 -7.72
CA THR A 119 8.10 7.71 -6.46
C THR A 119 8.01 6.50 -5.54
N LEU A 120 9.15 6.02 -5.06
CA LEU A 120 9.21 4.99 -4.03
C LEU A 120 9.53 5.61 -2.67
N ILE A 121 8.66 5.36 -1.70
CA ILE A 121 8.85 5.73 -0.29
C ILE A 121 9.04 4.42 0.48
N ASP A 122 10.28 4.15 0.88
CA ASP A 122 10.60 2.93 1.62
C ASP A 122 10.45 3.18 3.12
N TYR A 123 9.58 2.41 3.78
CA TYR A 123 9.37 2.50 5.22
C TYR A 123 10.66 2.28 6.04
N GLU A 124 11.61 1.47 5.54
CA GLU A 124 12.88 1.23 6.23
C GLU A 124 13.75 2.49 6.31
N LEU A 125 13.51 3.48 5.44
CA LEU A 125 14.28 4.71 5.36
C LEU A 125 13.59 5.90 6.05
N VAL A 126 12.38 5.71 6.57
CA VAL A 126 11.67 6.75 7.33
C VAL A 126 12.24 6.80 8.75
N THR A 127 12.86 7.94 9.09
CA THR A 127 13.50 8.15 10.40
C THR A 127 12.94 9.39 11.08
N ASP A 128 13.08 9.43 12.40
CA ASP A 128 12.85 10.64 13.20
C ASP A 128 14.03 11.61 13.10
N GLU A 129 13.94 12.72 13.83
CA GLU A 129 15.01 13.74 13.89
C GLU A 129 16.33 13.22 14.46
N LYS A 130 16.31 12.11 15.20
CA LYS A 130 17.48 11.45 15.77
C LYS A 130 18.06 10.35 14.86
N GLY A 131 17.47 10.16 13.65
CA GLY A 131 17.88 9.11 12.72
C GLY A 131 17.40 7.72 13.10
N GLN A 132 16.46 7.59 14.05
CA GLN A 132 15.90 6.31 14.45
C GLN A 132 14.71 5.96 13.53
N ARG A 133 14.61 4.70 13.13
CA ARG A 133 13.48 4.22 12.31
C ARG A 133 12.17 4.42 13.06
N THR A 134 11.21 5.04 12.40
CA THR A 134 9.86 5.26 12.93
C THR A 134 8.89 4.18 12.53
N VAL A 135 9.20 3.43 11.47
CA VAL A 135 8.37 2.32 10.98
C VAL A 135 9.19 1.03 11.08
N THR A 136 8.65 0.05 11.82
CA THR A 136 9.22 -1.29 11.98
C THR A 136 8.23 -2.34 11.49
N ALA A 137 8.76 -3.38 10.84
CA ALA A 137 7.93 -4.50 10.35
C ALA A 137 7.63 -5.52 11.46
#